data_c588069174513474a326ec4185e175fa
#
_entry.id   c588069174513474a326ec4185e175fa
#
_cell.length_a   1.000
_cell.length_b   1.000
_cell.length_c   1.000
_cell.angle_alpha   90.00
_cell.angle_beta   90.00
_cell.angle_gamma   90.00
#
_symmetry.space_group_name_H-M   'P 1'
#
loop_
_entity.id
_entity.type
_entity.pdbx_description
1 polymer ?
#
loop_
_entity_poly.entity_id
_entity_poly.type
_entity_poly.pdbx_seq_one_letter_code
_entity_poly.pdbx_strand_id
1 'polypeptide(L)'
;METIKVQSQGELDAALERAKSEYLTIIVDSPKGVWLRLSAFDSATVRASGSATVRASGSATVEASGSATVRAFDSATVRASGSATVRASDSATVEASAYVAVHLFSAYASVEGGVVIDVAALDKTNPKIWCEYTGTHVDVNGLAHLYKAVDDSFNAGHNYKLTNYTPGTVVTAADWEPGNSCGNGLHVCPRPQKAKDHFMEATKFVEVTVPVDEIFPIDWTKVKAQTVTCLREVTIDGDEVSR
;
A
#
# COMPACT_ATOMS: atom_id res chain seq x y z
N MET A 1 -15.83 3.56 -31.34
CA MET A 1 -15.62 2.98 -30.01
C MET A 1 -15.76 4.11 -29.03
N GLU A 2 -16.73 4.06 -28.15
CA GLU A 2 -16.99 5.10 -27.16
C GLU A 2 -15.93 5.06 -26.06
N THR A 3 -15.52 6.22 -25.56
CA THR A 3 -14.55 6.34 -24.46
C THR A 3 -15.24 6.98 -23.27
N ILE A 4 -15.18 6.33 -22.12
CA ILE A 4 -15.75 6.81 -20.86
C ILE A 4 -14.60 7.09 -19.89
N LYS A 5 -14.56 8.30 -19.33
CA LYS A 5 -13.66 8.63 -18.20
C LYS A 5 -14.37 8.36 -16.89
N VAL A 6 -13.65 7.73 -15.93
CA VAL A 6 -14.14 7.43 -14.59
C VAL A 6 -13.15 7.89 -13.53
N GLN A 7 -13.67 8.45 -12.44
CA GLN A 7 -12.87 8.99 -11.33
C GLN A 7 -13.25 8.35 -9.99
N SER A 8 -14.36 7.63 -9.95
CA SER A 8 -14.89 6.96 -8.76
C SER A 8 -15.22 5.50 -9.03
N GLN A 9 -15.35 4.70 -7.96
CA GLN A 9 -15.73 3.29 -8.08
C GLN A 9 -17.11 3.14 -8.70
N GLY A 10 -18.07 3.96 -8.31
CA GLY A 10 -19.43 3.88 -8.87
C GLY A 10 -19.49 4.16 -10.37
N GLU A 11 -18.68 5.11 -10.87
CA GLU A 11 -18.57 5.38 -12.31
C GLU A 11 -17.89 4.21 -13.04
N LEU A 12 -16.86 3.61 -12.44
CA LEU A 12 -16.21 2.43 -13.00
C LEU A 12 -17.17 1.25 -13.10
N ASP A 13 -17.90 0.96 -12.02
CA ASP A 13 -18.88 -0.14 -11.99
C ASP A 13 -19.99 0.04 -13.04
N ALA A 14 -20.49 1.27 -13.20
CA ALA A 14 -21.49 1.59 -14.23
C ALA A 14 -20.92 1.43 -15.65
N ALA A 15 -19.67 1.85 -15.88
CA ALA A 15 -19.02 1.70 -17.19
C ALA A 15 -18.74 0.22 -17.51
N LEU A 16 -18.34 -0.58 -16.54
CA LEU A 16 -18.13 -2.03 -16.69
C LEU A 16 -19.44 -2.76 -17.00
N GLU A 17 -20.55 -2.37 -16.36
CA GLU A 17 -21.85 -2.97 -16.67
C GLU A 17 -22.29 -2.69 -18.11
N ARG A 18 -22.06 -1.47 -18.61
CA ARG A 18 -22.28 -1.15 -20.03
C ARG A 18 -21.38 -1.94 -20.97
N ALA A 19 -20.11 -2.17 -20.57
CA ALA A 19 -19.14 -2.91 -21.37
C ALA A 19 -19.51 -4.38 -21.64
N LYS A 20 -20.49 -4.94 -20.91
CA LYS A 20 -21.02 -6.28 -21.17
C LYS A 20 -21.78 -6.38 -22.51
N SER A 21 -22.35 -5.28 -22.97
CA SER A 21 -23.14 -5.21 -24.20
C SER A 21 -22.58 -4.25 -25.26
N GLU A 22 -21.62 -3.42 -24.90
CA GLU A 22 -21.07 -2.37 -25.75
C GLU A 22 -19.54 -2.44 -25.79
N TYR A 23 -18.94 -2.19 -26.94
CA TYR A 23 -17.47 -2.06 -27.04
C TYR A 23 -17.02 -0.68 -26.52
N LEU A 24 -16.57 -0.63 -25.29
CA LEU A 24 -16.15 0.59 -24.61
C LEU A 24 -14.64 0.59 -24.33
N THR A 25 -14.04 1.78 -24.36
CA THR A 25 -12.75 2.05 -23.73
C THR A 25 -13.00 2.79 -22.41
N ILE A 26 -12.58 2.24 -21.29
CA ILE A 26 -12.75 2.87 -19.98
C ILE A 26 -11.39 3.48 -19.58
N ILE A 27 -11.35 4.81 -19.39
CA ILE A 27 -10.18 5.52 -18.92
C ILE A 27 -10.36 5.85 -17.44
N VAL A 28 -9.53 5.25 -16.61
CA VAL A 28 -9.44 5.58 -15.18
C VAL A 28 -8.55 6.81 -15.02
N ASP A 29 -9.12 7.87 -14.47
CA ASP A 29 -8.47 9.14 -14.16
C ASP A 29 -8.80 9.53 -12.70
N SER A 30 -8.59 8.59 -11.78
CA SER A 30 -8.90 8.79 -10.37
C SER A 30 -7.92 9.78 -9.72
N PRO A 31 -8.37 10.59 -8.74
CA PRO A 31 -7.48 11.43 -7.95
C PRO A 31 -6.38 10.62 -7.27
N LYS A 32 -5.23 11.25 -7.04
CA LYS A 32 -4.09 10.60 -6.35
C LYS A 32 -4.55 9.99 -5.03
N GLY A 33 -4.23 8.71 -4.83
CA GLY A 33 -4.58 7.97 -3.61
C GLY A 33 -5.98 7.34 -3.61
N VAL A 34 -6.84 7.64 -4.59
CA VAL A 34 -8.14 6.98 -4.75
C VAL A 34 -7.96 5.71 -5.57
N TRP A 35 -8.08 4.55 -4.92
CA TRP A 35 -7.93 3.24 -5.56
C TRP A 35 -9.25 2.77 -6.14
N LEU A 36 -9.28 2.51 -7.45
CA LEU A 36 -10.39 1.83 -8.11
C LEU A 36 -10.11 0.33 -8.23
N ARG A 37 -11.14 -0.47 -7.97
CA ARG A 37 -11.05 -1.94 -7.99
C ARG A 37 -11.69 -2.46 -9.27
N LEU A 38 -10.92 -3.21 -10.02
CA LEU A 38 -11.36 -3.92 -11.21
C LEU A 38 -11.32 -5.42 -10.91
N SER A 39 -12.47 -6.05 -10.77
CA SER A 39 -12.59 -7.50 -10.63
C SER A 39 -13.01 -8.07 -11.97
N ALA A 40 -12.32 -9.11 -12.44
CA ALA A 40 -12.61 -9.62 -13.75
C ALA A 40 -13.76 -10.61 -13.78
N PHE A 41 -14.75 -10.25 -14.51
CA PHE A 41 -15.58 -11.16 -15.31
C PHE A 41 -15.86 -10.59 -16.70
N ASP A 42 -15.23 -9.46 -17.05
CA ASP A 42 -15.57 -8.73 -18.26
C ASP A 42 -14.36 -8.60 -19.21
N SER A 43 -14.63 -8.74 -20.48
CA SER A 43 -13.68 -8.56 -21.60
C SER A 43 -13.30 -7.08 -21.83
N ALA A 44 -13.57 -6.20 -20.87
CA ALA A 44 -13.28 -4.78 -21.00
C ALA A 44 -11.79 -4.51 -20.79
N THR A 45 -11.19 -3.76 -21.71
CA THR A 45 -9.86 -3.19 -21.51
C THR A 45 -9.97 -1.87 -20.74
N VAL A 46 -9.34 -1.80 -19.57
CA VAL A 46 -9.32 -0.60 -18.74
C VAL A 46 -7.97 0.11 -18.89
N ARG A 47 -8.00 1.39 -19.21
CA ARG A 47 -6.81 2.24 -19.33
C ARG A 47 -6.65 3.11 -18.10
N ALA A 48 -5.55 2.93 -17.36
CA ALA A 48 -5.16 3.78 -16.25
C ALA A 48 -4.12 4.79 -16.72
N SER A 49 -4.39 6.07 -16.57
CA SER A 49 -3.51 7.16 -17.04
C SER A 49 -3.25 8.21 -15.96
N GLY A 50 -2.31 9.12 -16.19
CA GLY A 50 -1.95 10.16 -15.23
C GLY A 50 -1.42 9.56 -13.92
N SER A 51 -2.02 9.92 -12.79
CA SER A 51 -1.71 9.37 -11.45
C SER A 51 -2.72 8.35 -10.96
N ALA A 52 -3.52 7.77 -11.86
CA ALA A 52 -4.57 6.82 -11.52
C ALA A 52 -4.03 5.60 -10.76
N THR A 53 -4.84 5.06 -9.86
CA THR A 53 -4.52 3.87 -9.08
C THR A 53 -5.57 2.79 -9.29
N VAL A 54 -5.16 1.61 -9.74
CA VAL A 54 -6.04 0.50 -10.07
C VAL A 54 -5.61 -0.78 -9.35
N ARG A 55 -6.58 -1.48 -8.80
CA ARG A 55 -6.42 -2.85 -8.30
C ARG A 55 -7.13 -3.80 -9.25
N ALA A 56 -6.37 -4.60 -9.98
CA ALA A 56 -6.86 -5.60 -10.93
C ALA A 56 -6.77 -7.00 -10.31
N SER A 57 -7.82 -7.80 -10.45
CA SER A 57 -7.88 -9.18 -9.95
C SER A 57 -8.63 -10.08 -10.94
N GLY A 58 -8.63 -11.39 -10.70
CA GLY A 58 -9.19 -12.38 -11.59
C GLY A 58 -8.49 -12.38 -12.94
N SER A 59 -9.20 -12.27 -14.06
CA SER A 59 -8.67 -12.20 -15.43
C SER A 59 -8.68 -10.79 -16.03
N ALA A 60 -8.73 -9.74 -15.18
CA ALA A 60 -8.79 -8.36 -15.63
C ALA A 60 -7.59 -7.95 -16.48
N THR A 61 -7.83 -7.16 -17.52
CA THR A 61 -6.77 -6.58 -18.36
C THR A 61 -6.68 -5.07 -18.13
N VAL A 62 -5.49 -4.55 -17.82
CA VAL A 62 -5.23 -3.13 -17.58
C VAL A 62 -4.09 -2.65 -18.46
N GLU A 63 -4.31 -1.56 -19.21
CA GLU A 63 -3.27 -0.78 -19.85
C GLU A 63 -2.92 0.42 -18.95
N ALA A 64 -1.69 0.48 -18.46
CA ALA A 64 -1.22 1.54 -17.56
C ALA A 64 -0.24 2.48 -18.26
N SER A 65 -0.37 3.79 -18.08
CA SER A 65 0.52 4.78 -18.67
C SER A 65 0.74 5.99 -17.75
N GLY A 66 1.66 6.88 -18.13
CA GLY A 66 2.03 8.02 -17.30
C GLY A 66 2.66 7.54 -15.98
N SER A 67 2.21 8.04 -14.85
CA SER A 67 2.63 7.65 -13.49
C SER A 67 1.57 6.80 -12.76
N ALA A 68 0.74 6.08 -13.51
CA ALA A 68 -0.29 5.21 -12.94
C ALA A 68 0.31 4.09 -12.08
N THR A 69 -0.41 3.70 -11.05
CA THR A 69 -0.02 2.58 -10.18
C THR A 69 -1.05 1.46 -10.28
N VAL A 70 -0.60 0.25 -10.60
CA VAL A 70 -1.45 -0.94 -10.71
C VAL A 70 -1.02 -2.00 -9.72
N ARG A 71 -1.99 -2.59 -9.01
CA ARG A 71 -1.81 -3.82 -8.25
C ARG A 71 -2.53 -4.95 -8.96
N ALA A 72 -1.79 -5.93 -9.45
CA ALA A 72 -2.30 -7.08 -10.17
C ALA A 72 -2.24 -8.33 -9.27
N PHE A 73 -3.35 -9.05 -9.22
CA PHE A 73 -3.54 -10.27 -8.44
C PHE A 73 -4.14 -11.37 -9.33
N ASP A 74 -4.18 -12.58 -8.80
CA ASP A 74 -4.73 -13.76 -9.48
C ASP A 74 -4.07 -13.94 -10.86
N SER A 75 -4.83 -13.94 -11.94
CA SER A 75 -4.37 -14.04 -13.33
C SER A 75 -4.52 -12.75 -14.13
N ALA A 76 -4.57 -11.59 -13.45
CA ALA A 76 -4.69 -10.30 -14.10
C ALA A 76 -3.52 -10.01 -15.05
N THR A 77 -3.83 -9.38 -16.18
CA THR A 77 -2.84 -8.99 -17.20
C THR A 77 -2.66 -7.46 -17.19
N VAL A 78 -1.40 -7.00 -17.14
CA VAL A 78 -1.07 -5.58 -17.16
C VAL A 78 -0.09 -5.28 -18.28
N ARG A 79 -0.43 -4.30 -19.14
CA ARG A 79 0.49 -3.66 -20.07
C ARG A 79 0.84 -2.29 -19.58
N ALA A 80 2.10 -2.07 -19.23
CA ALA A 80 2.53 -0.84 -18.59
C ALA A 80 3.57 -0.07 -19.40
N SER A 81 3.43 1.27 -19.44
CA SER A 81 4.35 2.16 -20.16
C SER A 81 4.60 3.46 -19.36
N GLY A 82 5.53 4.29 -19.83
CA GLY A 82 5.92 5.53 -19.17
C GLY A 82 6.63 5.26 -17.84
N SER A 83 6.27 5.98 -16.82
CA SER A 83 6.77 5.84 -15.43
C SER A 83 5.79 5.12 -14.52
N ALA A 84 4.94 4.26 -15.09
CA ALA A 84 3.98 3.49 -14.30
C ALA A 84 4.69 2.57 -13.31
N THR A 85 3.99 2.25 -12.22
CA THR A 85 4.46 1.28 -11.21
C THR A 85 3.48 0.12 -11.14
N VAL A 86 3.97 -1.10 -11.28
CA VAL A 86 3.17 -2.32 -11.19
C VAL A 86 3.61 -3.15 -9.98
N ARG A 87 2.65 -3.65 -9.23
CA ARG A 87 2.86 -4.67 -8.19
C ARG A 87 2.16 -5.94 -8.63
N ALA A 88 2.94 -6.97 -8.95
CA ALA A 88 2.45 -8.25 -9.44
C ALA A 88 2.51 -9.31 -8.34
N SER A 89 1.38 -9.97 -8.11
CA SER A 89 1.21 -11.06 -7.14
C SER A 89 0.55 -12.27 -7.81
N ASP A 90 0.51 -13.37 -7.10
CA ASP A 90 -0.09 -14.62 -7.55
C ASP A 90 0.45 -15.06 -8.93
N SER A 91 -0.39 -15.24 -9.92
CA SER A 91 -0.03 -15.61 -11.30
C SER A 91 -0.25 -14.48 -12.32
N ALA A 92 -0.18 -13.22 -11.86
CA ALA A 92 -0.36 -12.06 -12.72
C ALA A 92 0.68 -12.02 -13.85
N THR A 93 0.26 -11.51 -15.01
CA THR A 93 1.13 -11.32 -16.17
C THR A 93 1.36 -9.85 -16.43
N VAL A 94 2.62 -9.43 -16.59
CA VAL A 94 3.00 -8.04 -16.82
C VAL A 94 3.89 -7.93 -18.05
N GLU A 95 3.47 -7.09 -19.00
CA GLU A 95 4.29 -6.61 -20.12
C GLU A 95 4.64 -5.15 -19.83
N ALA A 96 5.92 -4.83 -19.67
CA ALA A 96 6.35 -3.51 -19.22
C ALA A 96 7.40 -2.88 -20.13
N SER A 97 7.25 -1.58 -20.45
CA SER A 97 8.30 -0.81 -21.13
C SER A 97 9.48 -0.54 -20.19
N ALA A 98 10.64 -0.20 -20.75
CA ALA A 98 11.93 -0.14 -20.06
C ALA A 98 11.97 0.67 -18.74
N TYR A 99 11.13 1.70 -18.58
CA TYR A 99 11.16 2.58 -17.41
C TYR A 99 10.06 2.29 -16.39
N VAL A 100 9.26 1.25 -16.60
CA VAL A 100 8.22 0.81 -15.66
C VAL A 100 8.87 0.08 -14.51
N ALA A 101 8.57 0.49 -13.28
CA ALA A 101 8.97 -0.25 -12.09
C ALA A 101 7.99 -1.40 -11.82
N VAL A 102 8.48 -2.64 -11.82
CA VAL A 102 7.68 -3.83 -11.50
C VAL A 102 8.14 -4.44 -10.19
N HIS A 103 7.31 -4.38 -9.16
CA HIS A 103 7.54 -5.06 -7.90
C HIS A 103 6.90 -6.45 -7.95
N LEU A 104 7.73 -7.46 -7.99
CA LEU A 104 7.32 -8.86 -8.08
C LEU A 104 7.15 -9.46 -6.68
N PHE A 105 5.92 -9.81 -6.31
CA PHE A 105 5.59 -10.37 -4.98
C PHE A 105 5.35 -11.88 -5.01
N SER A 106 5.40 -12.50 -6.17
CA SER A 106 5.16 -13.93 -6.34
C SER A 106 6.10 -14.52 -7.39
N ALA A 107 6.66 -15.69 -7.12
CA ALA A 107 7.45 -16.44 -8.08
C ALA A 107 6.61 -17.03 -9.25
N TYR A 108 5.28 -16.99 -9.13
CA TYR A 108 4.37 -17.48 -10.17
C TYR A 108 3.92 -16.38 -11.15
N ALA A 109 4.16 -15.11 -10.81
CA ALA A 109 3.87 -14.02 -11.73
C ALA A 109 4.89 -13.99 -12.88
N SER A 110 4.41 -13.71 -14.10
CA SER A 110 5.23 -13.57 -15.29
C SER A 110 5.44 -12.10 -15.61
N VAL A 111 6.70 -11.71 -15.83
CA VAL A 111 7.06 -10.32 -16.15
C VAL A 111 7.97 -10.31 -17.36
N GLU A 112 7.59 -9.51 -18.36
CA GLU A 112 8.42 -9.22 -19.53
C GLU A 112 8.74 -7.72 -19.58
N GLY A 113 10.02 -7.37 -19.60
CA GLY A 113 10.50 -5.98 -19.62
C GLY A 113 10.41 -5.25 -18.29
N GLY A 114 10.61 -3.92 -18.33
CA GLY A 114 10.61 -3.05 -17.15
C GLY A 114 11.85 -3.20 -16.26
N VAL A 115 11.84 -2.48 -15.15
CA VAL A 115 12.82 -2.64 -14.05
C VAL A 115 12.16 -3.49 -12.96
N VAL A 116 12.58 -4.75 -12.87
CA VAL A 116 11.99 -5.71 -11.93
C VAL A 116 12.69 -5.63 -10.58
N ILE A 117 11.92 -5.42 -9.53
CA ILE A 117 12.34 -5.54 -8.13
C ILE A 117 11.71 -6.82 -7.60
N ASP A 118 12.50 -7.85 -7.45
CA ASP A 118 12.03 -9.15 -6.94
C ASP A 118 11.85 -9.10 -5.43
N VAL A 119 10.66 -8.69 -5.01
CA VAL A 119 10.26 -8.59 -3.61
C VAL A 119 10.01 -9.97 -3.00
N ALA A 120 9.66 -10.97 -3.83
CA ALA A 120 9.43 -12.34 -3.37
C ALA A 120 10.73 -12.99 -2.87
N ALA A 121 11.87 -12.57 -3.41
CA ALA A 121 13.20 -13.05 -3.00
C ALA A 121 13.74 -12.34 -1.75
N LEU A 122 13.14 -11.21 -1.32
CA LEU A 122 13.60 -10.47 -0.15
C LEU A 122 13.14 -11.18 1.14
N ASP A 123 14.05 -11.27 2.11
CA ASP A 123 13.68 -11.69 3.47
C ASP A 123 12.91 -10.58 4.18
N LYS A 124 11.58 -10.64 4.09
CA LYS A 124 10.69 -9.66 4.74
C LYS A 124 10.78 -9.67 6.26
N THR A 125 11.34 -10.73 6.88
CA THR A 125 11.47 -10.83 8.34
C THR A 125 12.71 -10.11 8.86
N ASN A 126 13.65 -9.79 7.97
CA ASN A 126 14.83 -9.00 8.31
C ASN A 126 14.46 -7.51 8.44
N PRO A 127 14.61 -6.91 9.64
CA PRO A 127 14.23 -5.52 9.89
C PRO A 127 14.93 -4.50 8.97
N LYS A 128 16.21 -4.71 8.65
CA LYS A 128 16.98 -3.79 7.80
C LYS A 128 16.48 -3.84 6.35
N ILE A 129 16.31 -5.05 5.80
CA ILE A 129 15.75 -5.24 4.45
C ILE A 129 14.35 -4.64 4.37
N TRP A 130 13.54 -4.83 5.43
CA TRP A 130 12.20 -4.26 5.50
C TRP A 130 12.24 -2.72 5.47
N CYS A 131 13.10 -2.08 6.28
CA CYS A 131 13.25 -0.62 6.28
C CYS A 131 13.72 -0.08 4.92
N GLU A 132 14.71 -0.70 4.30
CA GLU A 132 15.22 -0.31 2.98
C GLU A 132 14.14 -0.42 1.90
N TYR A 133 13.45 -1.56 1.83
CA TYR A 133 12.41 -1.77 0.83
C TYR A 133 11.20 -0.85 1.00
N THR A 134 10.78 -0.61 2.24
CA THR A 134 9.61 0.26 2.52
C THR A 134 9.94 1.74 2.44
N GLY A 135 11.23 2.10 2.39
CA GLY A 135 11.72 3.47 2.48
C GLY A 135 11.48 4.07 3.87
N THR A 136 11.51 3.23 4.92
CA THR A 136 11.44 3.69 6.30
C THR A 136 12.73 4.43 6.66
N HIS A 137 12.60 5.66 7.15
CA HIS A 137 13.75 6.43 7.61
C HIS A 137 14.34 5.77 8.87
N VAL A 138 15.62 5.52 8.84
CA VAL A 138 16.40 5.08 10.01
C VAL A 138 17.41 6.17 10.32
N ASP A 139 17.38 6.70 11.54
CA ASP A 139 18.26 7.78 11.95
C ASP A 139 19.69 7.27 12.30
N VAL A 140 20.59 8.21 12.62
CA VAL A 140 21.99 7.91 12.95
C VAL A 140 22.15 7.08 14.23
N ASN A 141 21.12 7.00 15.06
CA ASN A 141 21.09 6.20 16.29
C ASN A 141 20.50 4.81 16.05
N GLY A 142 20.14 4.46 14.81
CA GLY A 142 19.51 3.19 14.46
C GLY A 142 18.05 3.09 14.82
N LEU A 143 17.36 4.23 14.99
CA LEU A 143 15.92 4.27 15.25
C LEU A 143 15.13 4.35 13.95
N ALA A 144 14.22 3.41 13.74
CA ALA A 144 13.28 3.44 12.64
C ALA A 144 12.12 4.40 12.96
N HIS A 145 11.85 5.34 12.05
CA HIS A 145 10.73 6.28 12.11
C HIS A 145 9.51 5.66 11.47
N LEU A 146 8.51 5.39 12.27
CA LEU A 146 7.29 4.66 11.90
C LEU A 146 6.06 5.47 12.29
N TYR A 147 4.88 5.02 11.87
CA TYR A 147 3.66 5.80 12.04
C TYR A 147 2.52 4.97 12.60
N LYS A 148 1.74 5.60 13.47
CA LYS A 148 0.50 5.08 14.05
C LYS A 148 -0.67 5.96 13.65
N ALA A 149 -1.73 5.36 13.12
CA ALA A 149 -3.02 6.01 12.94
C ALA A 149 -3.82 5.93 14.25
N VAL A 150 -4.40 7.03 14.69
CA VAL A 150 -5.08 7.18 15.97
C VAL A 150 -6.36 8.02 15.83
N ASP A 151 -7.23 7.96 16.84
CA ASP A 151 -8.39 8.84 16.96
C ASP A 151 -8.00 10.26 17.45
N ASP A 152 -9.00 11.14 17.64
CA ASP A 152 -8.81 12.52 18.12
C ASP A 152 -8.13 12.61 19.49
N SER A 153 -8.24 11.57 20.31
CA SER A 153 -7.67 11.45 21.65
C SER A 153 -6.34 10.68 21.68
N PHE A 154 -5.74 10.43 20.51
CA PHE A 154 -4.53 9.64 20.33
C PHE A 154 -4.65 8.16 20.71
N ASN A 155 -5.85 7.59 20.70
CA ASN A 155 -6.02 6.17 20.96
C ASN A 155 -6.07 5.37 19.66
N ALA A 156 -5.56 4.14 19.72
CA ALA A 156 -5.73 3.14 18.69
C ALA A 156 -5.83 1.74 19.30
N GLY A 157 -6.49 0.84 18.57
CA GLY A 157 -6.71 -0.54 18.99
C GLY A 157 -8.17 -0.95 18.88
N HIS A 158 -8.45 -2.23 19.08
CA HIS A 158 -9.82 -2.72 19.19
C HIS A 158 -10.41 -2.36 20.56
N ASN A 159 -11.73 -2.28 20.66
CA ASN A 159 -12.50 -1.81 21.84
C ASN A 159 -12.05 -2.36 23.20
N TYR A 160 -11.42 -3.51 23.24
CA TYR A 160 -10.93 -4.14 24.48
C TYR A 160 -9.43 -3.88 24.77
N LYS A 161 -8.68 -3.24 23.84
CA LYS A 161 -7.24 -2.96 23.95
C LYS A 161 -6.90 -1.57 23.41
N LEU A 162 -7.63 -0.56 23.84
CA LEU A 162 -7.30 0.83 23.51
C LEU A 162 -5.94 1.19 24.13
N THR A 163 -5.04 1.65 23.29
CA THR A 163 -3.70 2.12 23.67
C THR A 163 -3.57 3.56 23.26
N ASN A 164 -3.07 4.41 24.16
CA ASN A 164 -2.87 5.83 23.92
C ASN A 164 -1.46 6.10 23.43
N TYR A 165 -1.34 6.87 22.34
CA TYR A 165 -0.10 7.23 21.65
C TYR A 165 0.13 8.75 21.68
N THR A 166 -0.13 9.39 22.82
CA THR A 166 0.08 10.83 22.97
C THR A 166 1.55 11.20 22.67
N PRO A 167 1.81 12.20 21.81
CA PRO A 167 3.16 12.69 21.56
C PRO A 167 3.94 13.02 22.85
N GLY A 168 5.21 12.62 22.89
CA GLY A 168 6.09 12.77 24.06
C GLY A 168 6.02 11.61 25.05
N THR A 169 5.22 10.56 24.81
CA THR A 169 5.12 9.40 25.69
C THR A 169 5.86 8.18 25.14
N VAL A 170 6.18 7.26 26.04
CA VAL A 170 6.67 5.92 25.70
C VAL A 170 5.53 4.94 25.97
N VAL A 171 5.24 4.11 24.98
CA VAL A 171 4.13 3.13 25.03
C VAL A 171 4.73 1.73 24.95
N THR A 172 4.32 0.86 25.89
CA THR A 172 4.74 -0.55 25.93
C THR A 172 3.54 -1.46 25.88
N ALA A 173 3.61 -2.50 25.03
CA ALA A 173 2.56 -3.51 24.92
C ALA A 173 2.50 -4.37 26.18
N ALA A 174 1.34 -4.42 26.82
CA ALA A 174 1.11 -5.28 27.98
C ALA A 174 0.99 -6.77 27.61
N ASP A 175 0.70 -7.05 26.34
CA ASP A 175 0.46 -8.39 25.79
C ASP A 175 1.55 -8.82 24.82
N TRP A 176 2.79 -8.32 24.98
CA TRP A 176 3.86 -8.56 24.06
C TRP A 176 4.14 -10.05 23.80
N GLU A 177 4.23 -10.39 22.53
CA GLU A 177 4.65 -11.69 22.03
C GLU A 177 5.58 -11.49 20.82
N PRO A 178 6.85 -11.90 20.89
CA PRO A 178 7.79 -11.72 19.77
C PRO A 178 7.39 -12.59 18.56
N GLY A 179 7.81 -12.15 17.37
CA GLY A 179 7.61 -12.89 16.11
C GLY A 179 6.94 -12.09 15.01
N ASN A 180 6.97 -12.62 13.80
CA ASN A 180 6.59 -11.95 12.55
C ASN A 180 5.12 -12.21 12.13
N SER A 181 4.26 -12.60 13.05
CA SER A 181 2.82 -12.79 12.83
C SER A 181 2.01 -11.65 13.45
N CYS A 182 0.84 -11.38 12.87
CA CYS A 182 -0.13 -10.46 13.45
C CYS A 182 -0.61 -11.01 14.81
N GLY A 183 -0.91 -10.13 15.77
CA GLY A 183 -1.34 -10.52 17.11
C GLY A 183 -0.88 -9.51 18.15
N ASN A 184 -0.40 -9.99 19.28
CA ASN A 184 0.00 -9.21 20.44
C ASN A 184 1.19 -8.28 20.14
N GLY A 185 1.21 -7.09 20.75
CA GLY A 185 2.22 -6.04 20.53
C GLY A 185 1.68 -4.78 19.86
N LEU A 186 2.55 -3.78 19.72
CA LEU A 186 2.20 -2.48 19.10
C LEU A 186 2.47 -2.56 17.59
N HIS A 187 1.42 -2.38 16.78
CA HIS A 187 1.54 -2.38 15.32
C HIS A 187 1.71 -0.96 14.80
N VAL A 188 2.76 -0.76 14.01
CA VAL A 188 3.11 0.53 13.38
C VAL A 188 3.51 0.33 11.92
N CYS A 189 3.44 1.38 11.12
CA CYS A 189 3.55 1.33 9.66
C CYS A 189 4.66 2.23 9.14
N PRO A 190 5.20 1.98 7.92
CA PRO A 190 6.31 2.75 7.37
C PRO A 190 5.90 4.17 6.93
N ARG A 191 4.60 4.45 6.80
CA ARG A 191 4.05 5.75 6.38
C ARG A 191 2.66 5.95 6.96
N PRO A 192 2.20 7.21 7.17
CA PRO A 192 0.87 7.50 7.70
C PRO A 192 -0.26 6.92 6.82
N GLN A 193 -0.12 7.00 5.47
CA GLN A 193 -1.10 6.43 4.54
C GLN A 193 -1.26 4.91 4.75
N LYS A 194 -0.16 4.19 5.07
CA LYS A 194 -0.21 2.76 5.38
C LYS A 194 -0.84 2.49 6.74
N ALA A 195 -0.63 3.34 7.71
CA ALA A 195 -1.32 3.27 9.00
C ALA A 195 -2.84 3.50 8.84
N LYS A 196 -3.24 4.42 7.96
CA LYS A 196 -4.65 4.68 7.60
C LYS A 196 -5.34 3.45 7.00
N ASP A 197 -4.64 2.64 6.19
CA ASP A 197 -5.18 1.41 5.61
C ASP A 197 -5.65 0.40 6.70
N HIS A 198 -5.07 0.48 7.91
CA HIS A 198 -5.39 -0.40 9.05
C HIS A 198 -6.36 0.22 10.07
N PHE A 199 -6.57 1.53 10.03
CA PHE A 199 -7.54 2.23 10.85
C PHE A 199 -8.18 3.36 10.02
N MET A 200 -9.16 3.00 9.19
CA MET A 200 -9.78 3.91 8.21
C MET A 200 -10.48 5.12 8.85
N GLU A 201 -10.97 4.98 10.06
CA GLU A 201 -11.64 6.04 10.81
C GLU A 201 -10.67 6.97 11.56
N ALA A 202 -9.37 6.69 11.52
CA ALA A 202 -8.37 7.52 12.17
C ALA A 202 -8.42 8.96 11.66
N THR A 203 -8.33 9.90 12.59
CA THR A 203 -8.34 11.35 12.31
C THR A 203 -6.95 11.97 12.43
N LYS A 204 -6.04 11.32 13.17
CA LYS A 204 -4.67 11.77 13.43
C LYS A 204 -3.65 10.69 13.18
N PHE A 205 -2.40 11.12 13.01
CA PHE A 205 -1.25 10.23 12.86
C PHE A 205 -0.14 10.67 13.81
N VAL A 206 0.53 9.68 14.41
CA VAL A 206 1.66 9.91 15.32
C VAL A 206 2.90 9.27 14.72
N GLU A 207 3.96 10.05 14.60
CA GLU A 207 5.29 9.53 14.33
C GLU A 207 5.86 8.91 15.59
N VAL A 208 6.36 7.69 15.48
CA VAL A 208 6.96 6.94 16.59
C VAL A 208 8.33 6.42 16.18
N THR A 209 9.21 6.21 17.14
CA THR A 209 10.51 5.55 16.91
C THR A 209 10.61 4.24 17.65
N VAL A 210 11.35 3.31 17.02
CA VAL A 210 11.69 1.98 17.55
C VAL A 210 13.10 1.64 17.07
N PRO A 211 13.99 1.06 17.91
CA PRO A 211 15.25 0.50 17.44
C PRO A 211 15.02 -0.53 16.32
N VAL A 212 15.81 -0.47 15.24
CA VAL A 212 15.63 -1.35 14.07
C VAL A 212 15.64 -2.84 14.44
N ASP A 213 16.47 -3.23 15.38
CA ASP A 213 16.62 -4.60 15.87
C ASP A 213 15.48 -5.07 16.80
N GLU A 214 14.62 -4.14 17.24
CA GLU A 214 13.44 -4.42 18.05
C GLU A 214 12.12 -4.43 17.27
N ILE A 215 12.16 -4.19 15.96
CA ILE A 215 10.97 -4.33 15.12
C ILE A 215 10.84 -5.75 14.56
N PHE A 216 9.61 -6.25 14.49
CA PHE A 216 9.27 -7.55 13.93
C PHE A 216 8.35 -7.33 12.72
N PRO A 217 8.90 -7.34 11.49
CA PRO A 217 8.08 -7.18 10.28
C PRO A 217 7.05 -8.28 10.13
N ILE A 218 5.78 -7.91 9.95
CA ILE A 218 4.66 -8.84 9.72
C ILE A 218 4.49 -9.03 8.22
N ASP A 219 4.39 -7.92 7.52
CA ASP A 219 4.30 -7.84 6.06
C ASP A 219 4.97 -6.54 5.58
N TRP A 220 4.92 -6.26 4.28
CA TRP A 220 5.53 -5.03 3.73
C TRP A 220 4.77 -3.73 4.05
N THR A 221 3.73 -3.79 4.89
CA THR A 221 2.92 -2.61 5.26
C THR A 221 2.97 -2.29 6.74
N LYS A 222 3.36 -3.23 7.59
CA LYS A 222 3.41 -3.05 9.04
C LYS A 222 4.42 -3.94 9.73
N VAL A 223 4.87 -3.45 10.86
CA VAL A 223 5.69 -4.19 11.84
C VAL A 223 5.00 -4.19 13.20
N LYS A 224 5.44 -5.05 14.10
CA LYS A 224 5.13 -4.94 15.52
C LYS A 224 6.39 -4.69 16.34
N ALA A 225 6.20 -4.02 17.48
CA ALA A 225 7.23 -3.77 18.47
C ALA A 225 6.65 -3.95 19.89
N GLN A 226 7.53 -4.20 20.86
CA GLN A 226 7.15 -4.22 22.27
C GLN A 226 6.92 -2.80 22.80
N THR A 227 7.82 -1.89 22.44
CA THR A 227 7.82 -0.51 22.94
C THR A 227 8.02 0.46 21.77
N VAL A 228 7.32 1.58 21.81
CA VAL A 228 7.50 2.70 20.88
C VAL A 228 7.64 4.00 21.64
N THR A 229 8.45 4.94 21.15
CA THR A 229 8.49 6.32 21.62
C THR A 229 7.69 7.20 20.69
N CYS A 230 6.63 7.82 21.16
CA CYS A 230 5.78 8.73 20.39
C CYS A 230 6.44 10.09 20.29
N LEU A 231 6.81 10.53 19.09
CA LEU A 231 7.54 11.78 18.90
C LEU A 231 6.60 12.98 18.77
N ARG A 232 5.75 12.96 17.75
CA ARG A 232 4.92 14.11 17.36
C ARG A 232 3.71 13.70 16.55
N GLU A 233 2.73 14.61 16.47
CA GLU A 233 1.62 14.50 15.52
C GLU A 233 2.08 14.91 14.13
N VAL A 234 1.66 14.17 13.11
CA VAL A 234 1.96 14.42 11.70
C VAL A 234 0.71 14.38 10.85
N THR A 235 0.79 14.98 9.66
CA THR A 235 -0.26 14.88 8.64
C THR A 235 -0.28 13.51 7.98
N ILE A 236 -1.26 13.24 7.13
CA ILE A 236 -1.31 12.02 6.30
C ILE A 236 -0.09 11.90 5.37
N ASP A 237 0.56 13.00 5.02
CA ASP A 237 1.75 13.03 4.17
C ASP A 237 3.07 12.92 4.96
N GLY A 238 3.00 12.93 6.30
CA GLY A 238 4.12 12.79 7.21
C GLY A 238 4.73 14.11 7.69
N ASP A 239 4.15 15.24 7.29
CA ASP A 239 4.61 16.56 7.73
C ASP A 239 4.20 16.83 9.18
N GLU A 240 5.04 17.53 9.94
CA GLU A 240 4.74 17.90 11.32
C GLU A 240 3.52 18.84 11.39
N VAL A 241 2.58 18.54 12.29
CA VAL A 241 1.46 19.43 12.57
C VAL A 241 1.94 20.56 13.48
N SER A 242 2.02 21.78 12.94
CA SER A 242 2.32 22.98 13.72
C SER A 242 1.21 23.21 14.76
N ARG A 243 1.60 23.34 16.03
CA ARG A 243 0.68 23.68 17.13
C ARG A 243 0.50 25.19 17.24
#